data_c6f737ec81fbd0ba7f314a2daf1f0ea4
#
_entry.id   c6f737ec81fbd0ba7f314a2daf1f0ea4
#
_cell.length_a   1.000
_cell.length_b   1.000
_cell.length_c   1.000
_cell.angle_alpha   90.00
_cell.angle_beta   90.00
_cell.angle_gamma   90.00
#
_symmetry.space_group_name_H-M   'P 1'
#
loop_
_entity.id
_entity.type
_entity.pdbx_description
1 polymer ?
#
loop_
_entity_poly.entity_id
_entity_poly.type
_entity_poly.pdbx_seq_one_letter_code
_entity_poly.pdbx_strand_id
1 'polypeptide(L)'
;MSVLNISCYKFVTLDDRAALRDTLLAECESRQLKGTILLAPEGINIFLAGAAEAVRGWVAVLHQDPRFADIAPKESWSETAPFKRVRVRLKKEIITMKVTDICPEAHRAKTVSPLTLKAWLDRGQDAAGREIVLVDTRNVYEVEAGTFVNALDFGIDRFSQYPQQITAHKNDFANKTVVTFCTGGIRCEKAVLYMNKLGMAHVYQLDGGILKYFEEAGGAHWTGNCMVFDNRSALDPGLTPANEPRPHR
;
A
#
# COMPACT_ATOMS: atom_id res chain seq x y z
N MET A 1 17.67 -0.89 -21.57
CA MET A 1 16.22 -0.63 -21.78
C MET A 1 15.60 -0.44 -20.42
N SER A 2 14.83 0.62 -20.21
CA SER A 2 14.15 0.85 -18.93
C SER A 2 13.00 -0.15 -18.76
N VAL A 3 12.86 -0.68 -17.55
CA VAL A 3 11.82 -1.62 -17.14
C VAL A 3 10.70 -0.85 -16.45
N LEU A 4 9.47 -1.03 -16.92
CA LEU A 4 8.29 -0.51 -16.26
C LEU A 4 7.91 -1.44 -15.10
N ASN A 5 7.71 -0.86 -13.91
CA ASN A 5 7.21 -1.55 -12.73
C ASN A 5 5.82 -1.00 -12.39
N ILE A 6 4.89 -1.89 -12.07
CA ILE A 6 3.58 -1.50 -11.57
C ILE A 6 3.29 -2.09 -10.21
N SER A 7 2.53 -1.35 -9.41
CA SER A 7 1.92 -1.84 -8.17
C SER A 7 0.47 -1.37 -8.08
N CYS A 8 -0.43 -2.28 -7.79
CA CYS A 8 -1.84 -1.97 -7.55
C CYS A 8 -2.51 -3.06 -6.73
N TYR A 9 -3.64 -2.73 -6.15
CA TYR A 9 -4.48 -3.69 -5.45
C TYR A 9 -5.97 -3.32 -5.62
N LYS A 10 -6.83 -4.29 -5.40
CA LYS A 10 -8.26 -4.05 -5.26
C LYS A 10 -8.86 -5.05 -4.27
N PHE A 11 -9.67 -4.53 -3.35
CA PHE A 11 -10.56 -5.33 -2.56
C PHE A 11 -11.85 -5.56 -3.37
N VAL A 12 -12.10 -6.81 -3.70
CA VAL A 12 -13.24 -7.29 -4.48
C VAL A 12 -13.39 -8.79 -4.25
N THR A 13 -14.61 -9.29 -4.11
CA THR A 13 -14.87 -10.71 -3.89
C THR A 13 -14.44 -11.55 -5.09
N LEU A 14 -13.61 -12.56 -4.82
CA LEU A 14 -13.07 -13.48 -5.83
C LEU A 14 -13.35 -14.93 -5.45
N ASP A 15 -14.39 -15.53 -6.05
CA ASP A 15 -14.76 -16.93 -5.82
C ASP A 15 -14.02 -17.89 -6.76
N ASP A 16 -13.65 -17.43 -7.95
CA ASP A 16 -13.01 -18.17 -9.05
C ASP A 16 -11.46 -18.15 -9.02
N ARG A 17 -10.86 -17.88 -7.88
CA ARG A 17 -9.42 -17.61 -7.72
C ARG A 17 -8.48 -18.63 -8.34
N ALA A 18 -8.86 -19.90 -8.38
CA ALA A 18 -8.02 -20.96 -8.96
C ALA A 18 -7.92 -20.80 -10.49
N ALA A 19 -9.04 -20.59 -11.15
CA ALA A 19 -9.08 -20.35 -12.61
C ALA A 19 -8.41 -19.00 -12.94
N LEU A 20 -8.72 -17.96 -12.18
CA LEU A 20 -8.12 -16.63 -12.34
C LEU A 20 -6.59 -16.67 -12.17
N ARG A 21 -6.06 -17.44 -11.21
CA ARG A 21 -4.63 -17.65 -11.05
C ARG A 21 -3.99 -18.18 -12.32
N ASP A 22 -4.57 -19.22 -12.90
CA ASP A 22 -4.01 -19.90 -14.07
C ASP A 22 -4.04 -18.98 -15.30
N THR A 23 -5.12 -18.23 -15.49
CA THR A 23 -5.25 -17.22 -16.54
C THR A 23 -4.21 -16.11 -16.38
N LEU A 24 -4.10 -15.50 -15.20
CA LEU A 24 -3.16 -14.41 -14.96
C LEU A 24 -1.69 -14.88 -15.05
N LEU A 25 -1.39 -16.11 -14.65
CA LEU A 25 -0.05 -16.67 -14.78
C LEU A 25 0.33 -16.84 -16.27
N ALA A 26 -0.55 -17.46 -17.07
CA ALA A 26 -0.33 -17.65 -18.50
C ALA A 26 -0.14 -16.30 -19.23
N GLU A 27 -0.96 -15.28 -18.90
CA GLU A 27 -0.82 -13.93 -19.45
C GLU A 27 0.49 -13.25 -19.06
N CYS A 28 0.97 -13.44 -17.85
CA CYS A 28 2.27 -12.94 -17.43
C CYS A 28 3.43 -13.64 -18.14
N GLU A 29 3.36 -14.97 -18.31
CA GLU A 29 4.40 -15.78 -18.95
C GLU A 29 4.48 -15.47 -20.44
N SER A 30 3.35 -15.37 -21.14
CA SER A 30 3.29 -15.03 -22.57
C SER A 30 3.94 -13.67 -22.89
N ARG A 31 3.89 -12.73 -21.95
CA ARG A 31 4.45 -11.38 -22.04
C ARG A 31 5.81 -11.24 -21.36
N GLN A 32 6.39 -12.33 -20.87
CA GLN A 32 7.68 -12.36 -20.16
C GLN A 32 7.74 -11.41 -18.94
N LEU A 33 6.61 -11.17 -18.28
CA LEU A 33 6.53 -10.35 -17.08
C LEU A 33 7.12 -11.09 -15.87
N LYS A 34 7.64 -10.32 -14.93
CA LYS A 34 8.14 -10.82 -13.65
C LYS A 34 7.42 -10.10 -12.52
N GLY A 35 7.30 -10.78 -11.36
CA GLY A 35 6.65 -10.14 -10.22
C GLY A 35 5.83 -11.11 -9.37
N THR A 36 4.92 -10.54 -8.58
CA THR A 36 4.05 -11.33 -7.71
C THR A 36 2.62 -10.80 -7.78
N ILE A 37 1.69 -11.71 -7.99
CA ILE A 37 0.24 -11.47 -7.85
C ILE A 37 -0.25 -12.32 -6.68
N LEU A 38 -0.94 -11.70 -5.73
CA LEU A 38 -1.63 -12.39 -4.64
C LEU A 38 -3.12 -12.33 -4.88
N LEU A 39 -3.79 -13.48 -4.82
CA LEU A 39 -5.23 -13.63 -4.91
C LEU A 39 -5.77 -14.17 -3.60
N ALA A 40 -6.77 -13.54 -3.05
CA ALA A 40 -7.48 -13.98 -1.85
C ALA A 40 -8.99 -13.85 -2.05
N PRO A 41 -9.84 -14.44 -1.17
CA PRO A 41 -11.30 -14.23 -1.25
C PRO A 41 -11.70 -12.76 -1.29
N GLU A 42 -10.91 -11.90 -0.67
CA GLU A 42 -11.15 -10.46 -0.50
C GLU A 42 -10.56 -9.58 -1.60
N GLY A 43 -9.80 -10.14 -2.58
CA GLY A 43 -9.24 -9.31 -3.64
C GLY A 43 -7.94 -9.78 -4.27
N ILE A 44 -7.29 -8.81 -4.92
CA ILE A 44 -6.03 -8.96 -5.66
C ILE A 44 -5.00 -7.92 -5.22
N ASN A 45 -3.72 -8.34 -5.17
CA ASN A 45 -2.58 -7.44 -4.94
C ASN A 45 -1.47 -7.78 -5.94
N ILE A 46 -1.01 -6.80 -6.70
CA ILE A 46 -0.20 -6.95 -7.91
C ILE A 46 1.08 -6.15 -7.79
N PHE A 47 2.20 -6.80 -8.07
CA PHE A 47 3.50 -6.19 -8.32
C PHE A 47 4.09 -6.86 -9.56
N LEU A 48 4.19 -6.15 -10.69
CA LEU A 48 4.73 -6.67 -11.93
C LEU A 48 5.76 -5.74 -12.55
N ALA A 49 6.67 -6.31 -13.31
CA ALA A 49 7.72 -5.60 -14.03
C ALA A 49 8.02 -6.25 -15.38
N GLY A 50 8.34 -5.42 -16.37
CA GLY A 50 8.69 -5.87 -17.71
C GLY A 50 8.86 -4.73 -18.71
N ALA A 51 8.89 -5.05 -19.99
CA ALA A 51 8.84 -4.04 -21.05
C ALA A 51 7.53 -3.25 -20.95
N ALA A 52 7.57 -1.93 -21.14
CA ALA A 52 6.41 -1.06 -20.91
C ALA A 52 5.17 -1.48 -21.70
N GLU A 53 5.36 -1.83 -22.97
CA GLU A 53 4.27 -2.31 -23.82
C GLU A 53 3.66 -3.61 -23.31
N ALA A 54 4.49 -4.56 -22.86
CA ALA A 54 4.04 -5.83 -22.30
C ALA A 54 3.25 -5.63 -21.00
N VAL A 55 3.72 -4.76 -20.08
CA VAL A 55 3.04 -4.44 -18.84
C VAL A 55 1.69 -3.77 -19.10
N ARG A 56 1.66 -2.75 -19.95
CA ARG A 56 0.41 -2.02 -20.29
C ARG A 56 -0.56 -2.91 -21.05
N GLY A 57 -0.07 -3.78 -21.95
CA GLY A 57 -0.89 -4.78 -22.62
C GLY A 57 -1.50 -5.79 -21.65
N TRP A 58 -0.76 -6.19 -20.59
CA TRP A 58 -1.28 -7.04 -19.54
C TRP A 58 -2.37 -6.33 -18.72
N VAL A 59 -2.16 -5.05 -18.37
CA VAL A 59 -3.18 -4.23 -17.67
C VAL A 59 -4.45 -4.10 -18.51
N ALA A 60 -4.32 -3.91 -19.83
CA ALA A 60 -5.47 -3.85 -20.73
C ALA A 60 -6.27 -5.17 -20.75
N VAL A 61 -5.61 -6.32 -20.65
CA VAL A 61 -6.30 -7.62 -20.52
C VAL A 61 -6.96 -7.73 -19.14
N LEU A 62 -6.28 -7.33 -18.06
CA LEU A 62 -6.87 -7.33 -16.72
C LEU A 62 -8.17 -6.49 -16.68
N HIS A 63 -8.19 -5.34 -17.36
CA HIS A 63 -9.36 -4.44 -17.41
C HIS A 63 -10.56 -5.00 -18.19
N GLN A 64 -10.40 -6.08 -18.96
CA GLN A 64 -11.53 -6.78 -19.61
C GLN A 64 -12.41 -7.51 -18.59
N ASP A 65 -11.88 -7.87 -17.42
CA ASP A 65 -12.68 -8.35 -16.31
C ASP A 65 -13.31 -7.13 -15.59
N PRO A 66 -14.67 -7.03 -15.56
CA PRO A 66 -15.35 -5.90 -14.94
C PRO A 66 -14.96 -5.64 -13.47
N ARG A 67 -14.53 -6.68 -12.77
CA ARG A 67 -14.07 -6.59 -11.38
C ARG A 67 -12.81 -5.73 -11.24
N PHE A 68 -12.01 -5.60 -12.31
CA PHE A 68 -10.72 -4.91 -12.30
C PHE A 68 -10.65 -3.71 -13.25
N ALA A 69 -11.76 -3.35 -13.92
CA ALA A 69 -11.78 -2.30 -14.93
C ALA A 69 -11.36 -0.90 -14.43
N ASP A 70 -11.51 -0.64 -13.13
CA ASP A 70 -11.17 0.63 -12.47
C ASP A 70 -9.81 0.61 -11.75
N ILE A 71 -9.04 -0.48 -11.84
CA ILE A 71 -7.70 -0.53 -11.25
C ILE A 71 -6.78 0.46 -11.97
N ALA A 72 -6.22 1.40 -11.22
CA ALA A 72 -5.21 2.33 -11.71
C ALA A 72 -3.83 1.94 -11.14
N PRO A 73 -2.95 1.26 -11.91
CA PRO A 73 -1.63 0.89 -11.44
C PRO A 73 -0.75 2.13 -11.21
N LYS A 74 0.02 2.12 -10.11
CA LYS A 74 1.13 3.05 -9.93
C LYS A 74 2.32 2.57 -10.76
N GLU A 75 2.82 3.44 -11.63
CA GLU A 75 3.96 3.17 -12.49
C GLU A 75 5.25 3.71 -11.87
N SER A 76 6.35 2.99 -12.05
CA SER A 76 7.71 3.46 -11.75
C SER A 76 8.71 2.76 -12.63
N TRP A 77 9.91 3.33 -12.78
CA TRP A 77 10.91 2.82 -13.71
C TRP A 77 12.14 2.29 -12.99
N SER A 78 12.82 1.31 -13.60
CA SER A 78 14.10 0.79 -13.14
C SER A 78 14.97 0.39 -14.33
N GLU A 79 16.28 0.31 -14.13
CA GLU A 79 17.21 -0.13 -15.16
C GLU A 79 17.09 -1.63 -15.46
N THR A 80 16.79 -2.41 -14.42
CA THR A 80 16.66 -3.87 -14.50
C THR A 80 15.37 -4.33 -13.84
N ALA A 81 14.84 -5.49 -14.25
CA ALA A 81 13.64 -6.07 -13.64
C ALA A 81 13.90 -6.42 -12.16
N PRO A 82 13.14 -5.84 -11.21
CA PRO A 82 13.38 -6.02 -9.78
C PRO A 82 12.85 -7.35 -9.23
N PHE A 83 12.44 -8.26 -10.10
CA PHE A 83 11.96 -9.60 -9.75
C PHE A 83 12.70 -10.67 -10.57
N LYS A 84 12.97 -11.83 -9.95
CA LYS A 84 13.62 -12.96 -10.64
C LYS A 84 12.69 -13.73 -11.56
N ARG A 85 11.42 -13.89 -11.16
CA ARG A 85 10.39 -14.67 -11.87
C ARG A 85 8.99 -14.15 -11.56
N VAL A 86 7.97 -14.59 -12.32
CA VAL A 86 6.57 -14.37 -12.00
C VAL A 86 6.07 -15.40 -10.98
N ARG A 87 5.15 -14.99 -10.12
CA ARG A 87 4.43 -15.85 -9.17
C ARG A 87 3.00 -15.35 -9.02
N VAL A 88 2.02 -16.23 -9.21
CA VAL A 88 0.63 -15.98 -8.85
C VAL A 88 0.25 -16.92 -7.71
N ARG A 89 -0.12 -16.36 -6.55
CA ARG A 89 -0.31 -17.12 -5.31
C ARG A 89 -1.70 -16.95 -4.74
N LEU A 90 -2.34 -18.07 -4.38
CA LEU A 90 -3.54 -18.06 -3.56
C LEU A 90 -3.18 -17.83 -2.09
N LYS A 91 -3.89 -16.92 -1.46
CA LYS A 91 -3.70 -16.51 -0.06
C LYS A 91 -5.06 -16.48 0.65
N LYS A 92 -5.03 -16.41 1.99
CA LYS A 92 -6.24 -16.17 2.80
C LYS A 92 -6.66 -14.71 2.78
N GLU A 93 -5.67 -13.81 2.72
CA GLU A 93 -5.83 -12.34 2.67
C GLU A 93 -4.79 -11.76 1.70
N ILE A 94 -5.13 -10.71 0.96
CA ILE A 94 -4.16 -9.99 0.11
C ILE A 94 -3.19 -9.14 0.92
N ILE A 95 -3.61 -8.77 2.14
CA ILE A 95 -2.77 -8.18 3.18
C ILE A 95 -3.20 -8.72 4.55
N THR A 96 -2.31 -9.44 5.23
CA THR A 96 -2.68 -10.25 6.39
C THR A 96 -2.85 -9.39 7.64
N MET A 97 -4.08 -9.26 8.12
CA MET A 97 -4.46 -8.60 9.37
C MET A 97 -4.99 -9.58 10.42
N LYS A 98 -5.54 -10.72 9.98
CA LYS A 98 -6.18 -11.75 10.83
C LYS A 98 -7.42 -11.27 11.60
N VAL A 99 -8.17 -10.35 11.01
CA VAL A 99 -9.48 -9.89 11.50
C VAL A 99 -10.51 -10.14 10.41
N THR A 100 -11.45 -11.06 10.65
CA THR A 100 -12.31 -11.64 9.60
C THR A 100 -13.49 -10.77 9.21
N ASP A 101 -13.88 -9.82 10.05
CA ASP A 101 -15.06 -8.96 9.87
C ASP A 101 -14.72 -7.55 9.36
N ILE A 102 -13.53 -7.38 8.82
CA ILE A 102 -13.10 -6.16 8.13
C ILE A 102 -13.19 -6.40 6.62
N CYS A 103 -14.14 -5.74 5.97
CA CYS A 103 -14.43 -5.89 4.55
C CYS A 103 -14.29 -4.54 3.80
N PRO A 104 -13.14 -4.23 3.20
CA PRO A 104 -12.92 -2.96 2.50
C PRO A 104 -13.76 -2.82 1.21
N GLU A 105 -14.24 -3.91 0.62
CA GLU A 105 -15.15 -3.87 -0.52
C GLU A 105 -16.50 -3.26 -0.14
N ALA A 106 -17.05 -3.65 1.02
CA ALA A 106 -18.36 -3.18 1.48
C ALA A 106 -18.28 -1.79 2.15
N HIS A 107 -17.14 -1.46 2.75
CA HIS A 107 -16.95 -0.25 3.53
C HIS A 107 -15.63 0.42 3.17
N ARG A 108 -15.70 1.50 2.42
CA ARG A 108 -14.49 2.25 2.07
C ARG A 108 -13.97 3.07 3.25
N ALA A 109 -12.66 3.01 3.47
CA ALA A 109 -11.96 3.86 4.42
C ALA A 109 -12.05 5.33 3.98
N LYS A 110 -12.20 6.26 4.94
CA LYS A 110 -12.07 7.69 4.65
C LYS A 110 -10.64 8.00 4.25
N THR A 111 -10.48 8.82 3.21
CA THR A 111 -9.18 9.21 2.68
C THR A 111 -8.89 10.69 2.91
N VAL A 112 -7.62 11.04 2.98
CA VAL A 112 -7.11 12.41 2.87
C VAL A 112 -6.10 12.46 1.72
N SER A 113 -6.20 13.46 0.84
CA SER A 113 -5.24 13.61 -0.26
C SER A 113 -3.86 14.02 0.25
N PRO A 114 -2.76 13.71 -0.48
CA PRO A 114 -1.41 14.13 -0.14
C PRO A 114 -1.28 15.63 0.13
N LEU A 115 -1.83 16.47 -0.74
CA LEU A 115 -1.76 17.93 -0.60
C LEU A 115 -2.56 18.44 0.61
N THR A 116 -3.73 17.84 0.89
CA THR A 116 -4.50 18.17 2.09
C THR A 116 -3.74 17.76 3.35
N LEU A 117 -3.17 16.56 3.38
CA LEU A 117 -2.37 16.12 4.51
C LEU A 117 -1.16 17.04 4.73
N LYS A 118 -0.43 17.39 3.66
CA LYS A 118 0.68 18.35 3.77
C LYS A 118 0.22 19.65 4.40
N ALA A 119 -0.89 20.23 3.93
CA ALA A 119 -1.42 21.47 4.48
C ALA A 119 -1.87 21.35 5.94
N TRP A 120 -2.35 20.18 6.37
CA TRP A 120 -2.67 19.90 7.77
C TRP A 120 -1.40 19.83 8.64
N LEU A 121 -0.36 19.15 8.14
CA LEU A 121 0.92 19.04 8.83
C LEU A 121 1.63 20.40 8.95
N ASP A 122 1.58 21.23 7.91
CA ASP A 122 2.14 22.60 7.94
C ASP A 122 1.49 23.45 9.05
N ARG A 123 0.21 23.20 9.38
CA ARG A 123 -0.53 23.93 10.42
C ARG A 123 -0.56 23.21 11.78
N GLY A 124 -0.17 21.95 11.84
CA GLY A 124 -0.29 21.10 13.02
C GLY A 124 -1.72 20.66 13.37
N GLN A 125 -2.73 20.99 12.52
CA GLN A 125 -4.14 20.71 12.77
C GLN A 125 -4.95 20.51 11.49
N ASP A 126 -6.06 19.76 11.59
CA ASP A 126 -7.00 19.58 10.48
C ASP A 126 -7.89 20.81 10.24
N ALA A 127 -8.83 20.71 9.30
CA ALA A 127 -9.75 21.79 8.97
C ALA A 127 -10.71 22.17 10.13
N ALA A 128 -10.90 21.29 11.10
CA ALA A 128 -11.74 21.53 12.29
C ALA A 128 -10.92 21.90 13.53
N GLY A 129 -9.62 22.17 13.39
CA GLY A 129 -8.74 22.57 14.49
C GLY A 129 -8.28 21.42 15.39
N ARG A 130 -8.43 20.14 14.97
CA ARG A 130 -7.96 18.99 15.75
C ARG A 130 -6.49 18.71 15.45
N GLU A 131 -5.74 18.37 16.50
CA GLU A 131 -4.37 17.89 16.41
C GLU A 131 -4.28 16.68 15.45
N ILE A 132 -3.25 16.65 14.60
CA ILE A 132 -2.98 15.54 13.67
C ILE A 132 -2.04 14.54 14.33
N VAL A 133 -2.41 13.27 14.28
CA VAL A 133 -1.52 12.16 14.61
C VAL A 133 -1.36 11.28 13.37
N LEU A 134 -0.11 11.12 12.94
CA LEU A 134 0.25 10.18 11.90
C LEU A 134 0.54 8.80 12.51
N VAL A 135 -0.03 7.74 11.94
CA VAL A 135 0.21 6.37 12.37
C VAL A 135 0.79 5.56 11.22
N ASP A 136 2.03 5.13 11.38
CA ASP A 136 2.68 4.23 10.42
C ASP A 136 2.17 2.79 10.65
N THR A 137 1.55 2.22 9.62
CA THR A 137 1.03 0.83 9.67
C THR A 137 2.03 -0.19 9.13
N ARG A 138 3.25 0.24 8.81
CA ARG A 138 4.30 -0.61 8.27
C ARG A 138 5.00 -1.40 9.36
N ASN A 139 5.80 -2.37 8.91
CA ASN A 139 6.65 -3.12 9.81
C ASN A 139 7.88 -2.29 10.21
N VAL A 140 8.46 -2.56 11.38
CA VAL A 140 9.58 -1.82 11.95
C VAL A 140 10.74 -1.63 10.96
N TYR A 141 11.12 -2.66 10.22
CA TYR A 141 12.21 -2.56 9.23
C TYR A 141 11.93 -1.61 8.06
N GLU A 142 10.65 -1.32 7.76
CA GLU A 142 10.24 -0.33 6.76
C GLU A 142 10.31 1.09 7.35
N VAL A 143 9.94 1.23 8.62
CA VAL A 143 9.97 2.50 9.36
C VAL A 143 11.41 2.97 9.57
N GLU A 144 12.32 2.05 9.90
CA GLU A 144 13.76 2.34 10.06
C GLU A 144 14.39 2.94 8.81
N ALA A 145 13.92 2.59 7.61
CA ALA A 145 14.41 3.17 6.36
C ALA A 145 13.92 4.61 6.15
N GLY A 146 12.79 4.99 6.74
CA GLY A 146 12.23 6.33 6.68
C GLY A 146 10.75 6.36 7.00
N THR A 147 10.30 7.48 7.59
CA THR A 147 8.91 7.71 7.98
C THR A 147 8.60 9.21 8.05
N PHE A 148 7.33 9.57 8.24
CA PHE A 148 6.98 10.97 8.51
C PHE A 148 7.52 11.42 9.87
N VAL A 149 7.95 12.67 9.93
CA VAL A 149 8.38 13.30 11.18
C VAL A 149 7.26 13.23 12.20
N ASN A 150 7.58 12.79 13.44
CA ASN A 150 6.64 12.60 14.54
C ASN A 150 5.52 11.58 14.27
N ALA A 151 5.66 10.69 13.28
CA ALA A 151 4.72 9.59 13.12
C ALA A 151 4.85 8.59 14.28
N LEU A 152 3.71 8.10 14.74
CA LEU A 152 3.65 7.02 15.72
C LEU A 152 3.90 5.69 15.01
N ASP A 153 4.89 4.97 15.48
CA ASP A 153 5.20 3.59 15.12
C ASP A 153 4.97 2.67 16.32
N PHE A 154 4.33 1.53 16.08
CA PHE A 154 4.07 0.53 17.12
C PHE A 154 5.15 -0.55 17.22
N GLY A 155 6.26 -0.46 16.48
CA GLY A 155 7.33 -1.45 16.49
C GLY A 155 6.87 -2.85 16.05
N ILE A 156 5.92 -2.95 15.13
CA ILE A 156 5.37 -4.24 14.68
C ILE A 156 6.26 -4.91 13.64
N ASP A 157 6.51 -6.21 13.79
CA ASP A 157 7.21 -7.01 12.77
C ASP A 157 6.30 -7.43 11.63
N ARG A 158 4.98 -7.47 11.89
CA ARG A 158 3.96 -7.92 10.93
C ARG A 158 2.67 -7.14 11.14
N PHE A 159 2.03 -6.74 10.05
CA PHE A 159 0.76 -6.03 10.08
C PHE A 159 -0.35 -6.75 10.87
N SER A 160 -0.28 -8.07 11.01
CA SER A 160 -1.22 -8.83 11.86
C SER A 160 -1.12 -8.54 13.36
N GLN A 161 -0.10 -7.80 13.82
CA GLN A 161 0.04 -7.32 15.20
C GLN A 161 -0.65 -5.96 15.41
N TYR A 162 -0.94 -5.22 14.33
CA TYR A 162 -1.55 -3.89 14.38
C TYR A 162 -2.86 -3.82 15.17
N PRO A 163 -3.82 -4.77 15.03
CA PRO A 163 -5.07 -4.73 15.78
C PRO A 163 -4.87 -4.71 17.30
N GLN A 164 -3.93 -5.48 17.82
CA GLN A 164 -3.62 -5.50 19.25
C GLN A 164 -3.07 -4.15 19.73
N GLN A 165 -2.12 -3.60 18.96
CA GLN A 165 -1.48 -2.33 19.32
C GLN A 165 -2.45 -1.17 19.30
N ILE A 166 -3.21 -1.00 18.21
CA ILE A 166 -4.17 0.11 18.14
C ILE A 166 -5.30 0.00 19.17
N THR A 167 -5.72 -1.21 19.54
CA THR A 167 -6.71 -1.42 20.59
C THR A 167 -6.20 -0.96 21.96
N ALA A 168 -4.93 -1.27 22.28
CA ALA A 168 -4.30 -0.85 23.53
C ALA A 168 -4.17 0.68 23.64
N HIS A 169 -3.92 1.35 22.53
CA HIS A 169 -3.64 2.78 22.46
C HIS A 169 -4.83 3.65 22.02
N LYS A 170 -6.03 3.10 21.81
CA LYS A 170 -7.16 3.85 21.24
C LYS A 170 -7.51 5.14 21.95
N ASN A 171 -7.33 5.19 23.28
CA ASN A 171 -7.67 6.35 24.09
C ASN A 171 -6.68 7.51 23.92
N ASP A 172 -5.45 7.25 23.44
CA ASP A 172 -4.42 8.26 23.19
C ASP A 172 -4.78 9.17 22.01
N PHE A 173 -5.77 8.74 21.21
CA PHE A 173 -6.27 9.44 20.03
C PHE A 173 -7.58 10.19 20.25
N ALA A 174 -8.04 10.29 21.50
CA ALA A 174 -9.29 11.00 21.83
C ALA A 174 -9.20 12.47 21.34
N ASN A 175 -10.23 12.93 20.62
CA ASN A 175 -10.34 14.27 20.05
C ASN A 175 -9.26 14.67 19.02
N LYS A 176 -8.47 13.72 18.55
CA LYS A 176 -7.46 13.94 17.50
C LYS A 176 -7.94 13.45 16.16
N THR A 177 -7.37 13.98 15.09
CA THR A 177 -7.51 13.42 13.74
C THR A 177 -6.33 12.49 13.47
N VAL A 178 -6.64 11.23 13.24
CA VAL A 178 -5.63 10.19 12.97
C VAL A 178 -5.55 9.94 11.48
N VAL A 179 -4.34 10.00 10.92
CA VAL A 179 -4.09 9.64 9.53
C VAL A 179 -3.14 8.46 9.49
N THR A 180 -3.62 7.32 9.01
CA THR A 180 -2.80 6.13 8.79
C THR A 180 -2.14 6.19 7.42
N PHE A 181 -0.92 5.64 7.33
CA PHE A 181 -0.21 5.52 6.06
C PHE A 181 0.58 4.23 5.97
N CYS A 182 0.85 3.79 4.74
CA CYS A 182 1.82 2.76 4.37
C CYS A 182 2.35 3.06 2.97
N THR A 183 3.20 2.21 2.42
CA THR A 183 3.84 2.42 1.11
C THR A 183 2.84 2.74 -0.01
N GLY A 184 1.79 1.92 -0.18
CA GLY A 184 0.83 2.06 -1.29
C GLY A 184 -0.64 2.19 -0.88
N GLY A 185 -0.97 2.17 0.43
CA GLY A 185 -2.34 2.33 0.95
C GLY A 185 -3.04 1.03 1.39
N ILE A 186 -2.66 -0.14 0.90
CA ILE A 186 -3.39 -1.41 1.10
C ILE A 186 -3.61 -1.79 2.59
N ARG A 187 -2.62 -1.57 3.47
CA ARG A 187 -2.77 -1.83 4.91
C ARG A 187 -3.76 -0.88 5.54
N CYS A 188 -3.75 0.37 5.10
CA CYS A 188 -4.59 1.43 5.66
C CYS A 188 -6.07 1.23 5.39
N GLU A 189 -6.45 0.59 4.26
CA GLU A 189 -7.85 0.23 4.00
C GLU A 189 -8.44 -0.61 5.15
N LYS A 190 -7.70 -1.61 5.62
CA LYS A 190 -8.12 -2.42 6.76
C LYS A 190 -7.93 -1.72 8.10
N ALA A 191 -6.83 -0.98 8.28
CA ALA A 191 -6.51 -0.29 9.52
C ALA A 191 -7.58 0.73 9.90
N VAL A 192 -8.00 1.61 8.96
CA VAL A 192 -9.04 2.61 9.19
C VAL A 192 -10.37 1.97 9.57
N LEU A 193 -10.77 0.92 8.85
CA LEU A 193 -12.03 0.22 9.15
C LEU A 193 -12.00 -0.43 10.54
N TYR A 194 -10.86 -1.00 10.92
CA TYR A 194 -10.69 -1.56 12.26
C TYR A 194 -10.75 -0.47 13.35
N MET A 195 -10.10 0.67 13.14
CA MET A 195 -10.16 1.81 14.06
C MET A 195 -11.58 2.37 14.17
N ASN A 196 -12.33 2.46 13.06
CA ASN A 196 -13.74 2.85 13.06
C ASN A 196 -14.59 1.87 13.89
N LYS A 197 -14.34 0.55 13.78
CA LYS A 197 -14.99 -0.48 14.60
C LYS A 197 -14.70 -0.31 16.10
N LEU A 198 -13.52 0.21 16.48
CA LEU A 198 -13.17 0.55 17.86
C LEU A 198 -13.85 1.84 18.36
N GLY A 199 -14.67 2.51 17.52
CA GLY A 199 -15.36 3.76 17.85
C GLY A 199 -14.55 5.03 17.64
N MET A 200 -13.43 4.96 16.92
CA MET A 200 -12.61 6.14 16.61
C MET A 200 -13.23 6.91 15.42
N ALA A 201 -13.63 8.17 15.63
CA ALA A 201 -14.48 8.90 14.69
C ALA A 201 -13.71 9.63 13.56
N HIS A 202 -12.51 10.13 13.86
CA HIS A 202 -11.74 11.02 12.97
C HIS A 202 -10.50 10.30 12.43
N VAL A 203 -10.75 9.19 11.74
CA VAL A 203 -9.68 8.34 11.18
C VAL A 203 -9.72 8.37 9.65
N TYR A 204 -8.56 8.58 9.07
CA TYR A 204 -8.35 8.66 7.62
C TYR A 204 -7.17 7.80 7.21
N GLN A 205 -7.13 7.40 5.95
CA GLN A 205 -5.90 6.92 5.33
C GLN A 205 -5.34 7.97 4.38
N LEU A 206 -4.01 8.01 4.25
CA LEU A 206 -3.36 8.77 3.20
C LEU A 206 -3.68 8.13 1.85
N ASP A 207 -4.38 8.86 0.99
CA ASP A 207 -4.77 8.37 -0.34
C ASP A 207 -3.54 8.00 -1.16
N GLY A 208 -3.53 6.76 -1.65
CA GLY A 208 -2.42 6.22 -2.42
C GLY A 208 -1.12 5.99 -1.65
N GLY A 209 -1.08 6.27 -0.32
CA GLY A 209 0.05 6.03 0.55
C GLY A 209 1.26 6.93 0.29
N ILE A 210 2.42 6.52 0.81
CA ILE A 210 3.67 7.29 0.75
C ILE A 210 4.09 7.58 -0.70
N LEU A 211 3.96 6.63 -1.60
CA LEU A 211 4.40 6.82 -3.00
C LEU A 211 3.61 7.94 -3.67
N LYS A 212 2.29 8.00 -3.48
CA LYS A 212 1.48 9.10 -4.01
C LYS A 212 1.77 10.44 -3.31
N TYR A 213 2.10 10.39 -2.02
CA TYR A 213 2.53 11.58 -1.30
C TYR A 213 3.82 12.16 -1.90
N PHE A 214 4.78 11.32 -2.24
CA PHE A 214 6.01 11.76 -2.92
C PHE A 214 5.73 12.37 -4.30
N GLU A 215 4.82 11.77 -5.07
CA GLU A 215 4.42 12.28 -6.40
C GLU A 215 3.81 13.69 -6.32
N GLU A 216 2.92 13.95 -5.34
CA GLU A 216 2.13 15.18 -5.27
C GLU A 216 2.72 16.24 -4.33
N ALA A 217 3.32 15.83 -3.20
CA ALA A 217 3.80 16.72 -2.14
C ALA A 217 5.32 16.68 -1.94
N GLY A 218 6.03 15.83 -2.67
CA GLY A 218 7.46 15.61 -2.51
C GLY A 218 7.81 15.03 -1.14
N GLY A 219 9.00 15.33 -0.62
CA GLY A 219 9.49 14.86 0.67
C GLY A 219 9.12 15.72 1.89
N ALA A 220 8.13 16.61 1.80
CA ALA A 220 7.73 17.46 2.91
C ALA A 220 7.30 16.61 4.13
N HIS A 221 7.78 16.96 5.33
CA HIS A 221 7.53 16.23 6.57
C HIS A 221 8.01 14.77 6.61
N TRP A 222 8.83 14.33 5.65
CA TRP A 222 9.35 12.98 5.55
C TRP A 222 10.83 12.94 5.87
N THR A 223 11.32 11.85 6.48
CA THR A 223 12.74 11.57 6.74
C THR A 223 13.13 10.20 6.16
N GLY A 224 14.30 10.10 5.52
CA GLY A 224 14.81 8.85 4.96
C GLY A 224 14.13 8.44 3.66
N ASN A 225 14.11 7.12 3.38
CA ASN A 225 13.64 6.51 2.16
C ASN A 225 12.39 5.65 2.39
N CYS A 226 11.60 5.42 1.34
CA CYS A 226 10.44 4.52 1.42
C CYS A 226 10.80 3.14 0.89
N MET A 227 10.75 2.12 1.73
CA MET A 227 10.95 0.74 1.30
C MET A 227 9.87 0.26 0.34
N VAL A 228 10.30 -0.44 -0.71
CA VAL A 228 9.44 -1.10 -1.70
C VAL A 228 9.69 -2.61 -1.72
N PHE A 229 8.68 -3.39 -2.13
CA PHE A 229 8.72 -4.86 -2.02
C PHE A 229 9.34 -5.55 -3.25
N ASP A 230 10.34 -4.90 -3.86
CA ASP A 230 11.08 -5.43 -5.00
C ASP A 230 12.60 -5.27 -4.83
N ASN A 231 13.40 -5.60 -5.85
CA ASN A 231 14.86 -5.56 -5.75
C ASN A 231 15.46 -4.15 -5.65
N ARG A 232 14.68 -3.09 -5.85
CA ARG A 232 15.14 -1.70 -5.62
C ARG A 232 15.36 -1.38 -4.14
N SER A 233 14.79 -2.19 -3.26
CA SER A 233 14.81 -2.07 -1.79
C SER A 233 14.11 -0.83 -1.26
N ALA A 234 14.51 0.38 -1.66
CA ALA A 234 13.89 1.63 -1.25
C ALA A 234 13.87 2.66 -2.38
N LEU A 235 12.99 3.65 -2.27
CA LEU A 235 12.92 4.84 -3.12
C LEU A 235 13.09 6.08 -2.24
N ASP A 236 13.80 7.07 -2.74
CA ASP A 236 13.85 8.41 -2.13
C ASP A 236 12.55 9.20 -2.43
N PRO A 237 12.35 10.38 -1.82
CA PRO A 237 11.19 11.22 -2.10
C PRO A 237 11.08 11.71 -3.56
N GLY A 238 12.13 11.63 -4.35
CA GLY A 238 12.13 11.85 -5.80
C GLY A 238 11.72 10.63 -6.60
N LEU A 239 11.32 9.52 -5.94
CA LEU A 239 10.94 8.23 -6.53
C LEU A 239 12.07 7.56 -7.30
N THR A 240 13.32 7.91 -7.01
CA THR A 240 14.50 7.26 -7.56
C THR A 240 14.99 6.13 -6.64
N PRO A 241 15.56 5.04 -7.19
CA PRO A 241 16.08 3.95 -6.37
C PRO A 241 17.18 4.44 -5.41
N ALA A 242 16.98 4.23 -4.11
CA ALA A 242 17.98 4.47 -3.09
C ALA A 242 18.83 3.20 -2.90
N ASN A 243 20.17 3.37 -2.86
CA ASN A 243 21.11 2.28 -2.64
C ASN A 243 21.17 1.89 -1.14
N GLU A 244 20.10 1.34 -0.62
CA GLU A 244 20.08 0.82 0.76
C GLU A 244 20.23 -0.69 0.79
N PRO A 245 21.03 -1.25 1.74
CA PRO A 245 21.09 -2.69 1.93
C PRO A 245 19.71 -3.19 2.41
N ARG A 246 19.28 -4.34 1.85
CA ARG A 246 18.06 -4.99 2.34
C ARG A 246 18.25 -5.43 3.79
N PRO A 247 17.29 -5.14 4.68
CA PRO A 247 17.31 -5.77 5.99
C PRO A 247 17.24 -7.29 5.82
N HIS A 248 18.08 -8.01 6.54
CA HIS A 248 18.06 -9.46 6.57
C HIS A 248 16.72 -9.95 7.12
N ARG A 249 15.99 -10.74 6.31
CA ARG A 249 14.76 -11.42 6.75
C ARG A 249 15.09 -12.65 7.58
#